data_42ed5c457b85bc55fd0068df569439f3
#
_entry.id   42ed5c457b85bc55fd0068df569439f3
#
_cell.length_a   1.000
_cell.length_b   1.000
_cell.length_c   1.000
_cell.angle_alpha   90.00
_cell.angle_beta   90.00
_cell.angle_gamma   90.00
#
_symmetry.space_group_name_H-M   'P 1'
#
loop_
_entity.id
_entity.type
_entity.pdbx_description
1 polymer ?
#
loop_
_entity_poly.entity_id
_entity_poly.type
_entity_poly.pdbx_seq_one_letter_code
_entity_poly.pdbx_strand_id
1 'polypeptide(L)'
;MPAAARAAKVVESEGDESEEEESEILEESPCGRWLKRREEVNYRDVPCIDSAFLAMDTEEGVEVVWNEAVFSENKQYKAQKDKLRIVFDALTHIEHPNIVKFHKYWTDDGKVDSKTQETTSKPRIVLITEFMSSGTLRAFLKKTKKNAGRTKIQSWKRRCTQILSALWYLHR
;
A
#
# COMPACT_ATOMS: atom_id res chain seq x y z
N MET A 1 -45.57 21.66 -46.08
CA MET A 1 -45.12 20.33 -45.71
C MET A 1 -44.02 20.47 -44.67
N PRO A 2 -44.27 20.24 -43.37
CA PRO A 2 -43.21 20.30 -42.33
C PRO A 2 -42.64 18.90 -42.07
N ALA A 3 -41.31 18.82 -42.04
CA ALA A 3 -40.55 17.64 -41.63
C ALA A 3 -40.49 17.55 -40.09
N ALA A 4 -40.86 16.39 -39.58
CA ALA A 4 -40.87 16.06 -38.16
C ALA A 4 -39.45 15.87 -37.61
N ALA A 5 -39.10 16.65 -36.59
CA ALA A 5 -37.92 16.44 -35.76
C ALA A 5 -38.15 15.28 -34.77
N ARG A 6 -37.35 14.24 -34.87
CA ARG A 6 -37.34 13.09 -33.98
C ARG A 6 -36.36 13.36 -32.83
N ALA A 7 -36.89 13.63 -31.65
CA ALA A 7 -36.10 13.77 -30.42
C ALA A 7 -35.49 12.42 -30.05
N ALA A 8 -34.18 12.34 -30.01
CA ALA A 8 -33.46 11.22 -29.45
C ALA A 8 -33.44 11.38 -27.92
N LYS A 9 -33.97 10.38 -27.23
CA LYS A 9 -34.01 10.24 -25.80
C LYS A 9 -32.60 9.80 -25.33
N VAL A 10 -31.90 10.67 -24.64
CA VAL A 10 -30.66 10.32 -23.92
C VAL A 10 -31.09 9.50 -22.70
N VAL A 11 -30.71 8.24 -22.69
CA VAL A 11 -30.82 7.39 -21.52
C VAL A 11 -29.52 7.59 -20.77
N GLU A 12 -29.59 8.30 -19.64
CA GLU A 12 -28.51 8.37 -18.67
C GLU A 12 -28.38 6.98 -18.02
N SER A 13 -27.24 6.34 -18.21
CA SER A 13 -26.84 5.12 -17.51
C SER A 13 -26.01 5.52 -16.28
N GLU A 14 -26.67 5.91 -15.21
CA GLU A 14 -26.07 6.13 -13.90
C GLU A 14 -26.12 4.83 -13.05
N GLY A 15 -25.50 3.76 -13.48
CA GLY A 15 -25.62 2.49 -12.74
C GLY A 15 -24.41 1.58 -12.80
N ASP A 16 -23.38 1.91 -13.58
CA ASP A 16 -22.33 0.93 -13.92
C ASP A 16 -20.99 1.16 -13.19
N GLU A 17 -20.74 2.37 -12.66
CA GLU A 17 -19.45 2.68 -12.03
C GLU A 17 -19.31 2.12 -10.58
N SER A 18 -20.43 1.94 -9.87
CA SER A 18 -20.39 1.44 -8.47
C SER A 18 -20.19 -0.07 -8.36
N GLU A 19 -20.70 -0.84 -9.34
CA GLU A 19 -20.55 -2.31 -9.35
C GLU A 19 -19.15 -2.75 -9.80
N GLU A 20 -18.47 -1.99 -10.67
CA GLU A 20 -17.09 -2.27 -11.07
C GLU A 20 -16.09 -1.99 -9.95
N GLU A 21 -16.28 -0.94 -9.13
CA GLU A 21 -15.42 -0.66 -7.98
C GLU A 21 -15.55 -1.70 -6.87
N GLU A 22 -16.75 -2.20 -6.57
CA GLU A 22 -16.96 -3.26 -5.58
C GLU A 22 -16.34 -4.61 -6.03
N SER A 23 -16.31 -4.90 -7.31
CA SER A 23 -15.72 -6.14 -7.85
C SER A 23 -14.18 -6.19 -7.77
N GLU A 24 -13.51 -5.08 -7.50
CA GLU A 24 -12.05 -4.97 -7.39
C GLU A 24 -11.51 -5.14 -5.96
N ILE A 25 -12.37 -5.18 -4.94
CA ILE A 25 -11.95 -5.35 -3.55
C ILE A 25 -11.61 -6.82 -3.30
N LEU A 26 -10.35 -7.09 -2.93
CA LEU A 26 -9.86 -8.43 -2.61
C LEU A 26 -10.06 -8.81 -1.15
N GLU A 27 -9.88 -7.86 -0.25
CA GLU A 27 -9.89 -8.11 1.19
C GLU A 27 -10.18 -6.82 1.96
N GLU A 28 -10.84 -6.97 3.11
CA GLU A 28 -11.12 -5.90 4.05
C GLU A 28 -10.31 -6.10 5.34
N SER A 29 -9.83 -5.01 5.92
CA SER A 29 -9.12 -5.05 7.20
C SER A 29 -10.03 -5.49 8.35
N PRO A 30 -9.48 -6.07 9.44
CA PRO A 30 -10.29 -6.54 10.59
C PRO A 30 -11.13 -5.45 11.26
N CYS A 31 -10.79 -4.17 11.06
CA CYS A 31 -11.54 -3.03 11.59
C CYS A 31 -12.49 -2.38 10.57
N GLY A 32 -12.57 -2.88 9.33
CA GLY A 32 -13.43 -2.34 8.29
C GLY A 32 -12.94 -1.06 7.59
N ARG A 33 -11.82 -0.49 8.05
CA ARG A 33 -11.35 0.82 7.57
C ARG A 33 -10.62 0.74 6.23
N TRP A 34 -9.80 -0.29 5.99
CA TRP A 34 -8.97 -0.39 4.79
C TRP A 34 -9.45 -1.49 3.87
N LEU A 35 -9.64 -1.14 2.59
CA LEU A 35 -10.11 -2.04 1.54
C LEU A 35 -8.97 -2.30 0.57
N LYS A 36 -8.48 -3.54 0.51
CA LYS A 36 -7.43 -3.99 -0.39
C LYS A 36 -7.96 -4.12 -1.80
N ARG A 37 -7.28 -3.48 -2.77
CA ARG A 37 -7.60 -3.58 -4.20
C ARG A 37 -6.74 -4.64 -4.89
N ARG A 38 -7.09 -4.98 -6.11
CA ARG A 38 -6.33 -5.93 -6.96
C ARG A 38 -5.03 -5.34 -7.49
N GLU A 39 -4.89 -4.02 -7.54
CA GLU A 39 -3.74 -3.34 -8.11
C GLU A 39 -2.49 -3.51 -7.24
N GLU A 40 -1.45 -4.12 -7.82
CA GLU A 40 -0.15 -4.28 -7.16
C GLU A 40 0.68 -3.02 -7.26
N VAL A 41 1.25 -2.62 -6.13
CA VAL A 41 2.21 -1.51 -6.04
C VAL A 41 3.63 -2.06 -6.11
N ASN A 42 4.37 -1.70 -7.17
CA ASN A 42 5.74 -2.18 -7.41
C ASN A 42 6.76 -1.49 -6.47
N TYR A 43 6.87 -1.95 -5.25
CA TYR A 43 7.97 -1.61 -4.33
C TYR A 43 9.04 -2.70 -4.35
N ARG A 44 9.68 -2.91 -5.49
CA ARG A 44 10.56 -4.05 -5.78
C ARG A 44 11.77 -4.25 -4.87
N ASP A 45 12.03 -3.47 -3.88
CA ASP A 45 13.25 -3.60 -3.07
C ASP A 45 13.00 -3.27 -1.58
N VAL A 46 11.80 -3.52 -1.04
CA VAL A 46 11.57 -3.36 0.40
C VAL A 46 11.82 -4.70 1.10
N PRO A 47 12.87 -4.80 1.92
CA PRO A 47 13.16 -6.04 2.65
C PRO A 47 11.95 -6.47 3.49
N CYS A 48 11.70 -7.77 3.55
CA CYS A 48 10.64 -8.39 4.36
C CYS A 48 9.19 -8.10 3.91
N ILE A 49 8.97 -7.48 2.77
CA ILE A 49 7.64 -7.34 2.16
C ILE A 49 7.59 -8.23 0.92
N ASP A 50 6.68 -9.19 0.91
CA ASP A 50 6.51 -10.15 -0.19
C ASP A 50 5.60 -9.60 -1.28
N SER A 51 4.55 -8.88 -0.89
CA SER A 51 3.61 -8.25 -1.82
C SER A 51 3.09 -6.92 -1.26
N ALA A 52 2.76 -6.01 -2.17
CA ALA A 52 2.17 -4.72 -1.84
C ALA A 52 1.03 -4.40 -2.81
N PHE A 53 -0.10 -3.99 -2.28
CA PHE A 53 -1.31 -3.68 -3.04
C PHE A 53 -1.78 -2.27 -2.73
N LEU A 54 -2.42 -1.64 -3.70
CA LEU A 54 -3.16 -0.42 -3.46
C LEU A 54 -4.37 -0.74 -2.57
N ALA A 55 -4.67 0.13 -1.62
CA ALA A 55 -5.83 0.02 -0.77
C ALA A 55 -6.46 1.39 -0.55
N MET A 56 -7.73 1.40 -0.16
CA MET A 56 -8.48 2.60 0.18
C MET A 56 -8.65 2.71 1.68
N ASP A 57 -8.33 3.86 2.25
CA ASP A 57 -8.72 4.24 3.60
C ASP A 57 -10.12 4.86 3.52
N THR A 58 -11.13 4.16 4.02
CA THR A 58 -12.52 4.59 3.94
C THR A 58 -12.87 5.74 4.88
N GLU A 59 -12.09 5.96 5.93
CA GLU A 59 -12.31 7.07 6.87
C GLU A 59 -11.72 8.38 6.34
N GLU A 60 -10.52 8.34 5.76
CA GLU A 60 -9.85 9.54 5.24
C GLU A 60 -10.10 9.76 3.74
N GLY A 61 -10.64 8.78 3.02
CA GLY A 61 -10.90 8.85 1.58
C GLY A 61 -9.62 8.93 0.75
N VAL A 62 -8.51 8.35 1.23
CA VAL A 62 -7.20 8.41 0.57
C VAL A 62 -6.67 7.03 0.22
N GLU A 63 -5.84 6.99 -0.81
CA GLU A 63 -5.13 5.77 -1.17
C GLU A 63 -3.97 5.50 -0.20
N VAL A 64 -3.85 4.24 0.20
CA VAL A 64 -2.80 3.72 1.06
C VAL A 64 -2.20 2.46 0.45
N VAL A 65 -1.11 1.96 1.02
CA VAL A 65 -0.51 0.70 0.59
C VAL A 65 -0.73 -0.38 1.62
N TRP A 66 -1.28 -1.49 1.16
CA TRP A 66 -1.44 -2.73 1.90
C TRP A 66 -0.22 -3.62 1.63
N ASN A 67 0.71 -3.65 2.58
CA ASN A 67 1.92 -4.46 2.49
C ASN A 67 1.74 -5.78 3.22
N GLU A 68 2.20 -6.88 2.64
CA GLU A 68 2.13 -8.22 3.21
C GLU A 68 3.52 -8.83 3.37
N ALA A 69 3.79 -9.36 4.55
CA ALA A 69 4.93 -10.21 4.85
C ALA A 69 4.40 -11.62 5.20
N VAL A 70 4.70 -12.60 4.35
CA VAL A 70 4.19 -13.97 4.46
C VAL A 70 5.27 -14.89 5.04
N PHE A 71 4.93 -15.68 6.04
CA PHE A 71 5.86 -16.62 6.65
C PHE A 71 5.64 -18.04 6.11
N SER A 72 6.71 -18.63 5.61
CA SER A 72 6.66 -20.01 5.08
C SER A 72 6.40 -21.04 6.17
N GLU A 73 6.83 -20.79 7.41
CA GLU A 73 6.72 -21.70 8.54
C GLU A 73 6.12 -21.04 9.77
N ASN A 74 5.09 -21.64 10.33
CA ASN A 74 4.46 -21.21 11.58
C ASN A 74 5.43 -21.11 12.76
N LYS A 75 6.47 -21.96 12.79
CA LYS A 75 7.47 -21.98 13.86
C LYS A 75 8.35 -20.74 13.84
N GLN A 76 8.80 -20.32 12.65
CA GLN A 76 9.57 -19.08 12.47
C GLN A 76 8.73 -17.86 12.80
N TYR A 77 7.47 -17.84 12.33
CA TYR A 77 6.52 -16.78 12.64
C TYR A 77 6.34 -16.59 14.14
N LYS A 78 6.02 -17.65 14.89
CA LYS A 78 5.85 -17.59 16.35
C LYS A 78 7.11 -17.10 17.08
N ALA A 79 8.29 -17.51 16.64
CA ALA A 79 9.55 -17.09 17.24
C ALA A 79 9.89 -15.60 16.99
N GLN A 80 9.38 -15.02 15.91
CA GLN A 80 9.65 -13.63 15.52
C GLN A 80 8.51 -12.67 15.83
N LYS A 81 7.29 -13.18 16.02
CA LYS A 81 6.05 -12.39 16.20
C LYS A 81 6.20 -11.29 17.23
N ASP A 82 6.73 -11.61 18.42
CA ASP A 82 6.86 -10.63 19.50
C ASP A 82 7.89 -9.55 19.20
N LYS A 83 9.00 -9.91 18.55
CA LYS A 83 10.01 -8.93 18.12
C LYS A 83 9.48 -7.99 17.05
N LEU A 84 8.77 -8.55 16.06
CA LEU A 84 8.15 -7.78 14.99
C LEU A 84 7.06 -6.85 15.53
N ARG A 85 6.29 -7.31 16.50
CA ARG A 85 5.29 -6.49 17.18
C ARG A 85 5.91 -5.24 17.80
N ILE A 86 7.00 -5.40 18.57
CA ILE A 86 7.69 -4.26 19.19
C ILE A 86 8.17 -3.26 18.13
N VAL A 87 8.73 -3.75 17.02
CA VAL A 87 9.20 -2.90 15.91
C VAL A 87 8.04 -2.17 15.25
N PHE A 88 6.95 -2.87 14.91
CA PHE A 88 5.80 -2.25 14.25
C PHE A 88 5.05 -1.29 15.19
N ASP A 89 4.93 -1.59 16.47
CA ASP A 89 4.39 -0.65 17.46
C ASP A 89 5.21 0.65 17.49
N ALA A 90 6.54 0.54 17.45
CA ALA A 90 7.41 1.72 17.39
C ALA A 90 7.23 2.50 16.07
N LEU A 91 7.12 1.81 14.92
CA LEU A 91 6.94 2.45 13.60
C LEU A 91 5.64 3.25 13.50
N THR A 92 4.55 2.78 14.10
CA THR A 92 3.26 3.50 14.07
C THR A 92 3.27 4.82 14.85
N HIS A 93 4.25 5.01 15.73
CA HIS A 93 4.43 6.26 16.49
C HIS A 93 5.43 7.23 15.85
N ILE A 94 6.01 6.87 14.69
CA ILE A 94 6.93 7.75 13.98
C ILE A 94 6.15 8.80 13.20
N GLU A 95 6.34 10.06 13.54
CA GLU A 95 5.79 11.22 12.82
C GLU A 95 6.94 12.12 12.35
N HIS A 96 7.26 12.04 11.06
CA HIS A 96 8.29 12.88 10.45
C HIS A 96 8.00 13.13 8.97
N PRO A 97 8.13 14.37 8.46
CA PRO A 97 7.72 14.74 7.08
C PRO A 97 8.52 14.04 5.96
N ASN A 98 9.64 13.41 6.28
CA ASN A 98 10.47 12.70 5.32
C ASN A 98 10.56 11.19 5.60
N ILE A 99 9.67 10.65 6.41
CA ILE A 99 9.50 9.20 6.62
C ILE A 99 8.07 8.86 6.24
N VAL A 100 7.91 7.79 5.48
CA VAL A 100 6.58 7.26 5.10
C VAL A 100 5.77 6.98 6.35
N LYS A 101 4.54 7.47 6.40
CA LYS A 101 3.66 7.27 7.54
C LYS A 101 3.22 5.80 7.62
N PHE A 102 3.33 5.23 8.82
CA PHE A 102 2.80 3.93 9.16
C PHE A 102 1.46 4.12 9.88
N HIS A 103 0.36 3.62 9.29
CA HIS A 103 -0.97 3.81 9.87
C HIS A 103 -1.27 2.74 10.89
N LYS A 104 -1.19 1.47 10.50
CA LYS A 104 -1.51 0.34 11.37
C LYS A 104 -0.91 -0.96 10.83
N TYR A 105 -0.83 -1.96 11.70
CA TYR A 105 -0.51 -3.31 11.31
C TYR A 105 -1.40 -4.31 12.08
N TRP A 106 -1.50 -5.52 11.55
CA TRP A 106 -2.08 -6.65 12.25
C TRP A 106 -1.43 -7.95 11.80
N THR A 107 -1.65 -8.98 12.60
CA THR A 107 -1.13 -10.32 12.35
C THR A 107 -2.27 -11.25 12.02
N ASP A 108 -2.11 -12.05 10.99
CA ASP A 108 -2.99 -13.16 10.64
C ASP A 108 -2.20 -14.45 10.85
N ASP A 109 -2.63 -15.23 11.83
CA ASP A 109 -1.92 -16.46 12.23
C ASP A 109 -2.13 -17.62 11.24
N GLY A 110 -2.87 -17.38 10.15
CA GLY A 110 -3.25 -18.38 9.17
C GLY A 110 -4.36 -19.30 9.68
N LYS A 111 -5.02 -19.97 8.77
CA LYS A 111 -6.07 -20.93 9.09
C LYS A 111 -5.55 -22.35 8.88
N VAL A 112 -5.73 -23.20 9.89
CA VAL A 112 -5.50 -24.65 9.79
C VAL A 112 -6.87 -25.31 9.78
N ASP A 113 -7.15 -26.13 8.79
CA ASP A 113 -8.36 -26.91 8.75
C ASP A 113 -8.31 -27.96 9.89
N SER A 114 -9.27 -27.88 10.80
CA SER A 114 -9.34 -28.77 11.97
C SER A 114 -9.57 -30.25 11.60
N LYS A 115 -10.02 -30.52 10.37
CA LYS A 115 -10.31 -31.90 9.91
C LYS A 115 -9.13 -32.53 9.16
N THR A 116 -8.40 -31.75 8.36
CA THR A 116 -7.30 -32.24 7.52
C THR A 116 -5.93 -31.92 8.08
N GLN A 117 -5.83 -31.06 9.11
CA GLN A 117 -4.58 -30.47 9.62
C GLN A 117 -3.73 -29.75 8.53
N GLU A 118 -4.31 -29.50 7.38
CA GLU A 118 -3.66 -28.74 6.33
C GLU A 118 -3.78 -27.23 6.57
N THR A 119 -2.68 -26.54 6.35
CA THR A 119 -2.65 -25.07 6.46
C THR A 119 -3.35 -24.46 5.24
N THR A 120 -4.55 -23.97 5.41
CA THR A 120 -5.34 -23.33 4.34
C THR A 120 -4.81 -21.95 3.96
N SER A 121 -4.20 -21.24 4.93
CA SER A 121 -3.51 -19.97 4.66
C SER A 121 -2.26 -19.85 5.51
N LYS A 122 -1.19 -19.33 4.90
CA LYS A 122 0.08 -19.07 5.60
C LYS A 122 -0.08 -17.90 6.58
N PRO A 123 0.65 -17.92 7.72
CA PRO A 123 0.68 -16.78 8.62
C PRO A 123 1.31 -15.59 7.92
N ARG A 124 0.74 -14.41 8.13
CA ARG A 124 1.21 -13.16 7.53
C ARG A 124 1.08 -11.99 8.51
N ILE A 125 1.87 -10.98 8.26
CA ILE A 125 1.71 -9.65 8.86
C ILE A 125 1.30 -8.70 7.77
N VAL A 126 0.26 -7.92 8.02
CA VAL A 126 -0.21 -6.86 7.15
C VAL A 126 0.15 -5.52 7.76
N LEU A 127 0.68 -4.62 6.95
CA LEU A 127 1.12 -3.29 7.34
C LEU A 127 0.55 -2.25 6.38
N ILE A 128 -0.19 -1.28 6.90
CA ILE A 128 -0.74 -0.17 6.13
C ILE A 128 0.19 1.03 6.21
N THR A 129 0.60 1.52 5.05
CA THR A 129 1.49 2.67 4.91
C THR A 129 0.92 3.70 3.96
N GLU A 130 1.40 4.93 4.08
CA GLU A 130 1.13 6.01 3.14
C GLU A 130 1.50 5.62 1.70
N PHE A 131 0.65 6.00 0.73
CA PHE A 131 0.92 5.76 -0.70
C PHE A 131 1.74 6.90 -1.31
N MET A 132 2.91 6.58 -1.82
CA MET A 132 3.80 7.51 -2.52
C MET A 132 3.63 7.41 -4.04
N SER A 133 2.68 8.14 -4.61
CA SER A 133 2.36 8.14 -6.06
C SER A 133 3.57 8.49 -6.96
N SER A 134 4.51 9.28 -6.45
CA SER A 134 5.75 9.64 -7.18
C SER A 134 6.72 8.48 -7.37
N GLY A 135 6.53 7.37 -6.66
CA GLY A 135 7.37 6.20 -6.69
C GLY A 135 8.76 6.43 -6.07
N THR A 136 9.70 5.55 -6.37
CA THR A 136 11.04 5.56 -5.78
C THR A 136 11.99 6.55 -6.45
N LEU A 137 12.99 7.05 -5.70
CA LEU A 137 14.09 7.86 -6.25
C LEU A 137 14.83 7.14 -7.38
N ARG A 138 14.99 5.81 -7.29
CA ARG A 138 15.58 4.97 -8.34
C ARG A 138 14.81 5.05 -9.65
N ALA A 139 13.47 4.94 -9.59
CA ALA A 139 12.60 5.06 -10.76
C ALA A 139 12.67 6.47 -11.36
N PHE A 140 12.64 7.50 -10.52
CA PHE A 140 12.82 8.88 -10.95
C PHE A 140 14.14 9.10 -11.67
N LEU A 141 15.25 8.62 -11.12
CA LEU A 141 16.60 8.76 -11.73
C LEU A 141 16.70 8.03 -13.08
N LYS A 142 16.09 6.85 -13.22
CA LYS A 142 16.02 6.14 -14.50
C LYS A 142 15.27 6.94 -15.56
N LYS A 143 14.11 7.53 -15.21
CA LYS A 143 13.34 8.40 -16.12
C LYS A 143 14.15 9.65 -16.53
N THR A 144 14.84 10.28 -15.57
CA THR A 144 15.64 11.50 -15.81
C THR A 144 16.84 11.22 -16.71
N LYS A 145 17.52 10.06 -16.57
CA LYS A 145 18.61 9.67 -17.46
C LYS A 145 18.15 9.50 -18.91
N LYS A 146 16.98 8.92 -19.14
CA LYS A 146 16.41 8.76 -20.49
C LYS A 146 16.07 10.09 -21.15
N ASN A 147 15.65 11.08 -20.36
CA ASN A 147 15.20 12.39 -20.87
C ASN A 147 16.31 13.44 -20.92
N ALA A 148 17.59 13.04 -20.85
CA ALA A 148 18.78 13.92 -20.94
C ALA A 148 18.77 15.16 -20.02
N GLY A 149 17.91 15.18 -18.99
CA GLY A 149 17.82 16.28 -18.03
C GLY A 149 18.84 16.13 -16.90
N ARG A 150 19.83 17.02 -16.85
CA ARG A 150 20.70 17.13 -15.68
C ARG A 150 19.86 17.53 -14.47
N THR A 151 19.75 16.65 -13.49
CA THR A 151 19.13 17.01 -12.20
C THR A 151 19.93 18.16 -11.59
N LYS A 152 19.27 19.31 -11.36
CA LYS A 152 19.92 20.50 -10.80
C LYS A 152 20.52 20.17 -9.43
N ILE A 153 21.75 20.62 -9.15
CA ILE A 153 22.48 20.43 -7.89
C ILE A 153 21.59 20.78 -6.68
N GLN A 154 20.75 21.80 -6.80
CA GLN A 154 19.83 22.23 -5.77
C GLN A 154 18.79 21.17 -5.42
N SER A 155 18.30 20.41 -6.41
CA SER A 155 17.39 19.29 -6.21
C SER A 155 18.06 18.13 -5.45
N TRP A 156 19.35 17.89 -5.72
CA TRP A 156 20.14 16.91 -4.98
C TRP A 156 20.36 17.33 -3.53
N LYS A 157 20.77 18.57 -3.29
CA LYS A 157 20.93 19.13 -1.93
C LYS A 157 19.65 18.93 -1.11
N ARG A 158 18.49 19.31 -1.68
CA ARG A 158 17.20 19.13 -1.01
C ARG A 158 16.94 17.67 -0.61
N ARG A 159 17.15 16.71 -1.52
CA ARG A 159 16.96 15.29 -1.22
C ARG A 159 17.90 14.76 -0.15
N CYS A 160 19.18 15.14 -0.24
CA CYS A 160 20.16 14.78 0.80
C CYS A 160 19.75 15.35 2.17
N THR A 161 19.30 16.60 2.23
CA THR A 161 18.81 17.20 3.48
C THR A 161 17.61 16.47 4.03
N GLN A 162 16.65 16.06 3.18
CA GLN A 162 15.49 15.30 3.60
C GLN A 162 15.87 13.93 4.19
N ILE A 163 16.79 13.21 3.53
CA ILE A 163 17.29 11.90 4.00
C ILE A 163 18.03 12.06 5.32
N LEU A 164 18.93 13.04 5.43
CA LEU A 164 19.68 13.30 6.65
C LEU A 164 18.77 13.70 7.82
N SER A 165 17.72 14.48 7.56
CA SER A 165 16.72 14.84 8.57
C SER A 165 15.99 13.61 9.10
N ALA A 166 15.57 12.70 8.22
CA ALA A 166 14.93 11.44 8.61
C ALA A 166 15.86 10.55 9.42
N LEU A 167 17.11 10.38 8.97
CA LEU A 167 18.12 9.59 9.68
C LEU A 167 18.43 10.17 11.06
N TRP A 168 18.58 11.48 11.16
CA TRP A 168 18.84 12.14 12.43
C TRP A 168 17.67 11.94 13.42
N TYR A 169 16.43 11.99 12.91
CA TYR A 169 15.23 11.72 13.73
C TYR A 169 15.22 10.29 14.27
N LEU A 170 15.58 9.30 13.45
CA LEU A 170 15.58 7.89 13.84
C LEU A 170 16.72 7.53 14.81
N HIS A 171 17.78 8.33 14.91
CA HIS A 171 18.95 8.11 15.75
C HIS A 171 18.93 8.90 17.07
N ARG A 172 17.87 9.64 17.34
CA ARG A 172 17.62 10.33 18.60
C ARG A 172 17.09 9.39 19.66
#